data_cf4ffef28e37de8d70decaf2873bab3e
#
_entry.id   cf4ffef28e37de8d70decaf2873bab3e
#
_cell.length_a   1.000
_cell.length_b   1.000
_cell.length_c   1.000
_cell.angle_alpha   90.00
_cell.angle_beta   90.00
_cell.angle_gamma   90.00
#
_symmetry.space_group_name_H-M   'P 1'
#
loop_
_entity.id
_entity.type
_entity.pdbx_description
1 polymer ?
#
loop_
_entity_poly.entity_id
_entity_poly.type
_entity_poly.pdbx_seq_one_letter_code
_entity_poly.pdbx_strand_id
1 'polypeptide(L)'
;LKKKVSLPDVIYGETRIVDAEGRSLGMRRLKAPEKLTWKSFRMGMLVCHQSFISKREIAPLYNTEYRLTADYDWCIQCLRRSKRIHNTRLILSNFLEEGLSSVNRKASLKERYEVMCKYYGKVSTILLHGWFAVRFYFAKWFKGRV
;
A
#
# COMPACT_ATOMS: atom_id res chain seq x y z
N LEU A 1 28.74 -28.13 -0.12
CA LEU A 1 27.43 -27.87 -0.77
C LEU A 1 27.01 -26.45 -0.41
N LYS A 2 27.15 -25.47 -1.32
CA LYS A 2 26.65 -24.10 -1.14
C LYS A 2 25.12 -24.18 -1.01
N LYS A 3 24.58 -23.89 0.19
CA LYS A 3 23.15 -23.78 0.42
C LYS A 3 22.60 -22.74 -0.58
N LYS A 4 21.78 -23.17 -1.54
CA LYS A 4 21.15 -22.28 -2.52
C LYS A 4 20.28 -21.30 -1.75
N VAL A 5 20.77 -20.08 -1.54
CA VAL A 5 20.00 -19.02 -0.86
C VAL A 5 18.86 -18.67 -1.79
N SER A 6 17.68 -19.16 -1.44
CA SER A 6 16.47 -18.87 -2.21
C SER A 6 15.97 -17.47 -1.85
N LEU A 7 15.97 -16.57 -2.83
CA LEU A 7 15.50 -15.19 -2.67
C LEU A 7 14.04 -15.12 -2.19
N PRO A 8 13.64 -14.11 -1.40
CA PRO A 8 12.25 -13.85 -1.07
C PRO A 8 11.39 -13.67 -2.31
N ASP A 9 10.12 -13.99 -2.22
CA ASP A 9 9.17 -13.80 -3.31
C ASP A 9 8.73 -12.34 -3.42
N VAL A 10 8.66 -11.66 -2.27
CA VAL A 10 8.40 -10.22 -2.16
C VAL A 10 9.41 -9.60 -1.20
N ILE A 11 9.95 -8.47 -1.59
CA ILE A 11 10.78 -7.58 -0.77
C ILE A 11 10.04 -6.25 -0.65
N TYR A 12 10.02 -5.65 0.53
CA TYR A 12 9.43 -4.33 0.73
C TYR A 12 10.23 -3.50 1.75
N GLY A 13 9.96 -2.22 1.77
CA GLY A 13 10.60 -1.29 2.71
C GLY A 13 9.86 0.02 2.86
N GLU A 14 10.54 1.01 3.39
CA GLU A 14 10.02 2.34 3.65
C GLU A 14 10.06 3.24 2.42
N THR A 15 9.27 4.30 2.46
CA THR A 15 9.20 5.32 1.42
C THR A 15 9.41 6.69 2.04
N ARG A 16 10.29 7.46 1.44
CA ARG A 16 10.51 8.88 1.76
C ARG A 16 9.63 9.74 0.85
N ILE A 17 9.06 10.80 1.40
CA ILE A 17 8.36 11.82 0.62
C ILE A 17 9.36 12.91 0.25
N VAL A 18 9.33 13.34 -1.00
CA VAL A 18 10.20 14.40 -1.53
C VAL A 18 9.38 15.45 -2.28
N ASP A 19 9.92 16.65 -2.37
CA ASP A 19 9.42 17.71 -3.25
C ASP A 19 9.90 17.56 -4.70
N ALA A 20 9.52 18.51 -5.57
CA ALA A 20 9.91 18.50 -6.98
C ALA A 20 11.42 18.58 -7.20
N GLU A 21 12.17 19.19 -6.26
CA GLU A 21 13.63 19.30 -6.27
C GLU A 21 14.33 18.09 -5.64
N GLY A 22 13.58 17.09 -5.18
CA GLY A 22 14.09 15.88 -4.57
C GLY A 22 14.50 16.03 -3.10
N ARG A 23 14.18 17.17 -2.45
CA ARG A 23 14.46 17.41 -1.05
C ARG A 23 13.48 16.63 -0.18
N SER A 24 13.97 16.03 0.91
CA SER A 24 13.16 15.23 1.82
C SER A 24 12.14 16.09 2.58
N LEU A 25 10.87 15.73 2.48
CA LEU A 25 9.78 16.27 3.28
C LEU A 25 9.45 15.37 4.50
N GLY A 26 10.13 14.23 4.63
CA GLY A 26 9.95 13.28 5.71
C GLY A 26 9.60 11.89 5.24
N MET A 27 9.21 11.04 6.18
CA MET A 27 8.77 9.67 5.88
C MET A 27 7.28 9.62 5.55
N ARG A 28 6.90 8.69 4.71
CA ARG A 28 5.49 8.43 4.41
C ARG A 28 4.71 8.16 5.71
N ARG A 29 3.52 8.74 5.85
CA ARG A 29 2.68 8.62 7.07
C ARG A 29 2.33 7.18 7.43
N LEU A 30 2.02 6.34 6.44
CA LEU A 30 1.81 4.92 6.64
C LEU A 30 3.16 4.22 6.58
N LYS A 31 3.61 3.70 7.69
CA LYS A 31 4.87 2.94 7.81
C LYS A 31 4.69 1.51 7.33
N ALA A 32 5.75 0.96 6.75
CA ALA A 32 5.80 -0.45 6.39
C ALA A 32 5.72 -1.32 7.66
N PRO A 33 4.78 -2.28 7.75
CA PRO A 33 4.65 -3.13 8.93
C PRO A 33 5.83 -4.11 9.01
N GLU A 34 6.18 -4.54 10.20
CA GLU A 34 7.25 -5.53 10.41
C GLU A 34 6.93 -6.86 9.71
N LYS A 35 5.67 -7.28 9.75
CA LYS A 35 5.17 -8.45 9.04
C LYS A 35 4.06 -8.04 8.08
N LEU A 36 4.32 -8.19 6.80
CA LEU A 36 3.38 -7.88 5.74
C LEU A 36 2.69 -9.15 5.25
N THR A 37 1.37 -9.10 5.15
CA THR A 37 0.55 -10.13 4.52
C THR A 37 -0.48 -9.46 3.60
N TRP A 38 -1.13 -10.23 2.73
CA TRP A 38 -2.22 -9.66 1.92
C TRP A 38 -3.36 -9.09 2.78
N LYS A 39 -3.59 -9.66 3.99
CA LYS A 39 -4.57 -9.15 4.96
C LYS A 39 -4.17 -7.81 5.58
N SER A 40 -2.88 -7.48 5.62
CA SER A 40 -2.41 -6.20 6.14
C SER A 40 -2.95 -5.01 5.33
N PHE A 41 -3.14 -5.17 4.04
CA PHE A 41 -3.70 -4.14 3.16
C PHE A 41 -5.18 -3.83 3.38
N ARG A 42 -5.85 -4.59 4.22
CA ARG A 42 -7.17 -4.24 4.74
C ARG A 42 -7.20 -2.86 5.42
N MET A 43 -6.07 -2.47 6.04
CA MET A 43 -5.89 -1.16 6.69
C MET A 43 -5.43 -0.05 5.73
N GLY A 44 -5.49 -0.29 4.43
CA GLY A 44 -5.00 0.60 3.39
C GLY A 44 -3.67 0.13 2.81
N MET A 45 -3.11 0.92 1.90
CA MET A 45 -1.83 0.61 1.26
C MET A 45 -0.66 0.94 2.19
N LEU A 46 -0.35 0.03 3.13
CA LEU A 46 0.67 0.22 4.16
C LEU A 46 2.08 0.35 3.58
N VAL A 47 2.33 -0.29 2.45
CA VAL A 47 3.59 -0.18 1.69
C VAL A 47 3.29 0.53 0.38
N CYS A 48 4.09 1.53 0.03
CA CYS A 48 4.01 2.16 -1.29
C CYS A 48 4.42 1.14 -2.36
N HIS A 49 3.70 1.08 -3.49
CA HIS A 49 4.02 0.11 -4.56
C HIS A 49 5.44 0.29 -5.10
N GLN A 50 5.99 1.51 -5.09
CA GLN A 50 7.37 1.79 -5.48
C GLN A 50 8.41 1.24 -4.51
N SER A 51 8.01 0.94 -3.26
CA SER A 51 8.84 0.25 -2.26
C SER A 51 8.43 -1.21 -2.08
N PHE A 52 7.79 -1.80 -3.09
CA PHE A 52 7.31 -3.17 -3.11
C PHE A 52 7.82 -3.88 -4.36
N ILE A 53 8.67 -4.87 -4.18
CA ILE A 53 9.36 -5.59 -5.26
C ILE A 53 8.92 -7.05 -5.20
N SER A 54 8.36 -7.55 -6.29
CA SER A 54 7.91 -8.94 -6.42
C SER A 54 8.74 -9.69 -7.44
N LYS A 55 8.97 -10.98 -7.21
CA LYS A 55 9.49 -11.86 -8.26
C LYS A 55 8.53 -11.90 -9.44
N ARG A 56 9.10 -11.90 -10.63
CA ARG A 56 8.32 -11.95 -11.87
C ARG A 56 7.42 -13.17 -11.96
N GLU A 57 7.87 -14.33 -11.46
CA GLU A 57 7.15 -15.59 -11.55
C GLU A 57 5.81 -15.61 -10.80
N ILE A 58 5.68 -14.77 -9.76
CA ILE A 58 4.43 -14.65 -8.98
C ILE A 58 3.66 -13.37 -9.29
N ALA A 59 4.27 -12.43 -10.01
CA ALA A 59 3.66 -11.16 -10.34
C ALA A 59 2.59 -11.34 -11.43
N PRO A 60 1.30 -11.04 -11.17
CA PRO A 60 0.27 -11.05 -12.20
C PRO A 60 0.42 -9.85 -13.14
N LEU A 61 -0.31 -9.84 -14.23
CA LEU A 61 -0.55 -8.62 -15.00
C LEU A 61 -1.41 -7.66 -14.18
N TYR A 62 -1.22 -6.36 -14.39
CA TYR A 62 -2.09 -5.35 -13.82
C TYR A 62 -3.50 -5.48 -14.37
N ASN A 63 -4.50 -5.34 -13.50
CA ASN A 63 -5.88 -5.18 -13.97
C ASN A 63 -6.10 -3.73 -14.42
N THR A 64 -6.17 -3.51 -15.72
CA THR A 64 -6.32 -2.20 -16.34
C THR A 64 -7.73 -1.61 -16.23
N GLU A 65 -8.70 -2.34 -15.71
CA GLU A 65 -10.02 -1.80 -15.34
C GLU A 65 -9.92 -0.80 -14.18
N TYR A 66 -8.94 -1.00 -13.29
CA TYR A 66 -8.61 -0.05 -12.22
C TYR A 66 -7.59 0.97 -12.72
N ARG A 67 -7.99 2.22 -12.83
CA ARG A 67 -7.12 3.31 -13.32
C ARG A 67 -6.26 3.92 -12.21
N LEU A 68 -6.73 3.91 -10.97
CA LEU A 68 -6.13 4.62 -9.84
C LEU A 68 -5.65 3.69 -8.72
N THR A 69 -6.10 2.43 -8.71
CA THR A 69 -5.81 1.46 -7.65
C THR A 69 -5.37 0.09 -8.18
N ALA A 70 -4.92 0.03 -9.44
CA ALA A 70 -4.38 -1.19 -10.03
C ALA A 70 -3.15 -1.71 -9.27
N ASP A 71 -2.32 -0.81 -8.75
CA ASP A 71 -1.18 -1.11 -7.88
C ASP A 71 -1.60 -1.78 -6.57
N TYR A 72 -2.69 -1.31 -5.98
CA TYR A 72 -3.25 -1.88 -4.74
C TYR A 72 -3.76 -3.32 -4.97
N ASP A 73 -4.54 -3.55 -6.04
CA ASP A 73 -4.99 -4.88 -6.45
C ASP A 73 -3.79 -5.81 -6.74
N TRP A 74 -2.80 -5.30 -7.47
CA TRP A 74 -1.61 -6.06 -7.85
C TRP A 74 -0.76 -6.48 -6.64
N CYS A 75 -0.51 -5.58 -5.70
CA CYS A 75 0.23 -5.89 -4.48
C CYS A 75 -0.47 -6.98 -3.65
N ILE A 76 -1.80 -6.92 -3.51
CA ILE A 76 -2.58 -7.95 -2.82
C ILE A 76 -2.41 -9.30 -3.51
N GLN A 77 -2.48 -9.35 -4.84
CA GLN A 77 -2.31 -10.58 -5.60
C GLN A 77 -0.90 -11.16 -5.44
N CYS A 78 0.15 -10.33 -5.50
CA CYS A 78 1.54 -10.76 -5.26
C CYS A 78 1.68 -11.38 -3.87
N LEU A 79 1.15 -10.71 -2.82
CA LEU A 79 1.22 -11.20 -1.44
C LEU A 79 0.45 -12.51 -1.24
N ARG A 80 -0.67 -12.71 -1.94
CA ARG A 80 -1.43 -13.98 -1.88
C ARG A 80 -0.69 -15.16 -2.52
N ARG A 81 0.16 -14.88 -3.50
CA ARG A 81 0.96 -15.90 -4.21
C ARG A 81 2.32 -16.12 -3.57
N SER A 82 2.77 -15.21 -2.71
CA SER A 82 4.09 -15.29 -2.08
C SER A 82 4.12 -16.28 -0.92
N LYS A 83 5.22 -16.99 -0.79
CA LYS A 83 5.54 -17.87 0.35
C LYS A 83 6.51 -17.19 1.32
N ARG A 84 7.41 -16.36 0.80
CA ARG A 84 8.43 -15.67 1.59
C ARG A 84 8.44 -14.18 1.27
N ILE A 85 8.18 -13.40 2.31
CA ILE A 85 8.10 -11.95 2.26
C ILE A 85 9.17 -11.41 3.20
N HIS A 86 9.96 -10.43 2.75
CA HIS A 86 11.07 -9.86 3.51
C HIS A 86 10.95 -8.35 3.62
N ASN A 87 10.95 -7.85 4.86
CA ASN A 87 11.08 -6.42 5.14
C ASN A 87 12.55 -6.06 5.18
N THR A 88 13.00 -5.19 4.28
CA THR A 88 14.39 -4.73 4.25
C THR A 88 14.69 -3.72 5.36
N ARG A 89 13.67 -3.07 5.93
CA ARG A 89 13.78 -1.94 6.86
C ARG A 89 14.57 -0.74 6.29
N LEU A 90 14.75 -0.72 4.98
CA LEU A 90 15.44 0.34 4.25
C LEU A 90 14.43 1.25 3.55
N ILE A 91 14.84 2.49 3.27
CA ILE A 91 14.11 3.38 2.38
C ILE A 91 14.41 2.92 0.94
N LEU A 92 13.41 2.36 0.27
CA LEU A 92 13.56 1.80 -1.07
C LEU A 92 13.16 2.77 -2.17
N SER A 93 12.34 3.78 -1.87
CA SER A 93 11.90 4.77 -2.86
C SER A 93 11.70 6.15 -2.27
N ASN A 94 11.87 7.15 -3.14
CA ASN A 94 11.45 8.52 -2.93
C ASN A 94 10.15 8.74 -3.70
N PHE A 95 9.10 9.19 -3.03
CA PHE A 95 7.78 9.45 -3.60
C PHE A 95 7.54 10.94 -3.69
N LEU A 96 7.23 11.44 -4.89
CA LEU A 96 6.84 12.83 -5.08
C LEU A 96 5.45 13.06 -4.48
N GLU A 97 5.29 14.12 -3.69
CA GLU A 97 4.05 14.38 -2.94
C GLU A 97 2.83 14.59 -3.84
N GLU A 98 3.03 15.13 -5.03
CA GLU A 98 1.98 15.39 -6.02
C GLU A 98 1.74 14.17 -6.92
N GLY A 99 0.79 13.33 -6.56
CA GLY A 99 0.40 12.14 -7.34
C GLY A 99 -1.00 12.24 -7.95
N LEU A 100 -1.23 11.53 -9.07
CA LEU A 100 -2.51 11.48 -9.80
C LEU A 100 -3.70 11.06 -8.92
N SER A 101 -3.46 10.19 -7.94
CA SER A 101 -4.48 9.71 -7.00
C SER A 101 -4.92 10.75 -5.98
N SER A 102 -4.09 11.76 -5.69
CA SER A 102 -4.45 12.86 -4.79
C SER A 102 -5.45 13.82 -5.45
N VAL A 103 -5.34 14.02 -6.76
CA VAL A 103 -6.24 14.87 -7.55
C VAL A 103 -7.61 14.19 -7.75
N ASN A 104 -7.62 12.85 -7.96
CA ASN A 104 -8.84 12.07 -8.22
C ASN A 104 -9.33 11.28 -7.00
N ARG A 105 -9.35 11.91 -5.83
CA ARG A 105 -9.58 11.24 -4.54
C ARG A 105 -10.88 10.44 -4.46
N LYS A 106 -11.99 10.97 -4.97
CA LYS A 106 -13.29 10.27 -4.94
C LYS A 106 -13.28 9.00 -5.79
N ALA A 107 -12.76 9.09 -7.01
CA ALA A 107 -12.64 7.93 -7.91
C ALA A 107 -11.69 6.87 -7.33
N SER A 108 -10.55 7.28 -6.78
CA SER A 108 -9.61 6.39 -6.11
C SER A 108 -10.22 5.68 -4.90
N LEU A 109 -11.04 6.36 -4.10
CA LEU A 109 -11.74 5.75 -2.96
C LEU A 109 -12.79 4.73 -3.41
N LYS A 110 -13.51 5.00 -4.52
CA LYS A 110 -14.48 4.07 -5.10
C LYS A 110 -13.80 2.80 -5.59
N GLU A 111 -12.77 2.92 -6.43
CA GLU A 111 -12.02 1.75 -6.91
C GLU A 111 -11.41 0.95 -5.75
N ARG A 112 -10.84 1.63 -4.75
CA ARG A 112 -10.31 0.96 -3.55
C ARG A 112 -11.38 0.18 -2.81
N TYR A 113 -12.58 0.72 -2.67
CA TYR A 113 -13.71 0.02 -2.07
C TYR A 113 -14.05 -1.26 -2.84
N GLU A 114 -14.07 -1.19 -4.18
CA GLU A 114 -14.34 -2.35 -5.04
C GLU A 114 -13.26 -3.43 -4.87
N VAL A 115 -11.99 -3.06 -4.90
CA VAL A 115 -10.87 -3.98 -4.64
C VAL A 115 -10.97 -4.59 -3.25
N MET A 116 -11.27 -3.81 -2.23
CA MET A 116 -11.42 -4.31 -0.85
C MET A 116 -12.61 -5.28 -0.74
N CYS A 117 -13.74 -4.99 -1.38
CA CYS A 117 -14.88 -5.92 -1.42
C CYS A 117 -14.53 -7.26 -2.05
N LYS A 118 -13.74 -7.25 -3.13
CA LYS A 118 -13.27 -8.43 -3.84
C LYS A 118 -12.44 -9.37 -2.94
N TYR A 119 -11.53 -8.82 -2.13
CA TYR A 119 -10.60 -9.62 -1.33
C TYR A 119 -11.04 -9.85 0.11
N TYR A 120 -11.75 -8.94 0.72
CA TYR A 120 -12.07 -8.95 2.16
C TYR A 120 -13.57 -9.08 2.45
N GLY A 121 -14.40 -9.07 1.40
CA GLY A 121 -15.85 -9.14 1.52
C GLY A 121 -16.50 -7.79 1.83
N LYS A 122 -17.75 -7.66 1.39
CA LYS A 122 -18.51 -6.38 1.45
C LYS A 122 -18.75 -5.90 2.88
N VAL A 123 -19.18 -6.79 3.78
CA VAL A 123 -19.47 -6.43 5.18
C VAL A 123 -18.22 -5.93 5.90
N SER A 124 -17.09 -6.66 5.80
CA SER A 124 -15.80 -6.26 6.39
C SER A 124 -15.34 -4.91 5.83
N THR A 125 -15.50 -4.68 4.54
CA THR A 125 -15.11 -3.45 3.87
C THR A 125 -15.93 -2.26 4.34
N ILE A 126 -17.25 -2.41 4.49
CA ILE A 126 -18.15 -1.36 5.01
C ILE A 126 -17.74 -0.98 6.45
N LEU A 127 -17.53 -1.96 7.32
CA LEU A 127 -17.13 -1.72 8.71
C LEU A 127 -15.79 -0.98 8.79
N LEU A 128 -14.82 -1.36 7.96
CA LEU A 128 -13.51 -0.69 7.90
C LEU A 128 -13.62 0.75 7.37
N HIS A 129 -14.43 1.00 6.36
CA HIS A 129 -14.65 2.36 5.86
C HIS A 129 -15.35 3.24 6.90
N GLY A 130 -16.33 2.70 7.64
CA GLY A 130 -16.92 3.37 8.80
C GLY A 130 -15.87 3.72 9.86
N TRP A 131 -15.02 2.78 10.21
CA TRP A 131 -13.90 3.01 11.14
C TRP A 131 -12.92 4.09 10.63
N PHE A 132 -12.55 4.07 9.35
CA PHE A 132 -11.67 5.10 8.77
C PHE A 132 -12.33 6.49 8.80
N ALA A 133 -13.63 6.59 8.54
CA ALA A 133 -14.37 7.85 8.64
C ALA A 133 -14.34 8.38 10.07
N VAL A 134 -14.68 7.54 11.06
CA VAL A 134 -14.65 7.90 12.49
C VAL A 134 -13.26 8.38 12.89
N ARG A 135 -12.21 7.63 12.55
CA ARG A 135 -10.81 8.00 12.84
C ARG A 135 -10.42 9.33 12.19
N PHE A 136 -10.89 9.59 10.96
CA PHE A 136 -10.63 10.85 10.26
C PHE A 136 -11.29 12.04 10.95
N TYR A 137 -12.56 11.89 11.39
CA TYR A 137 -13.28 12.93 12.13
C TYR A 137 -12.62 13.23 13.48
N PHE A 138 -12.24 12.22 14.23
CA PHE A 138 -11.50 12.41 15.50
C PHE A 138 -10.15 13.10 15.28
N ALA A 139 -9.37 12.68 14.27
CA ALA A 139 -8.08 13.33 13.98
C ALA A 139 -8.24 14.80 13.60
N LYS A 140 -9.31 15.16 12.87
CA LYS A 140 -9.63 16.54 12.51
C LYS A 140 -10.05 17.34 13.73
N TRP A 141 -10.85 16.76 14.62
CA TRP A 141 -11.31 17.43 15.83
C TRP A 141 -10.17 17.75 16.81
N PHE A 142 -9.24 16.81 17.00
CA PHE A 142 -8.06 17.06 17.85
C PHE A 142 -7.06 18.04 17.25
N LYS A 143 -6.90 18.10 15.91
CA LYS A 143 -6.05 19.10 15.25
C LYS A 143 -6.65 20.52 15.23
N GLY A 144 -7.95 20.66 15.36
CA GLY A 144 -8.64 21.96 15.40
C GLY A 144 -8.71 22.60 16.81
N ARG A 145 -8.04 21.98 17.80
CA ARG A 145 -8.02 22.46 19.20
C ARG A 145 -6.63 22.94 19.69
N VAL A 146 -5.68 23.11 18.75
CA VAL A 146 -4.36 23.72 19.06
C VAL A 146 -4.26 25.01 18.29
#